data_a4b3b7bda17cdb70fb7bd63fcfc31ed0
#
_entry.id   a4b3b7bda17cdb70fb7bd63fcfc31ed0
#
_cell.length_a   1.000
_cell.length_b   1.000
_cell.length_c   1.000
_cell.angle_alpha   90.00
_cell.angle_beta   90.00
_cell.angle_gamma   90.00
#
_symmetry.space_group_name_H-M   'P 1'
#
loop_
_entity.id
_entity.type
_entity.pdbx_description
1 polymer ?
#
loop_
_entity_poly.entity_id
_entity_poly.type
_entity_poly.pdbx_seq_one_letter_code
_entity_poly.pdbx_strand_id
1 'polypeptide(L)'
;MLTSQEQKTLQFIRNYLAHNGYAPKFKEIGMAIGVNSQGTIHRYVQALEDKGYIDRIKGNSRGMSLVDLPLVSPPTIPLVGKIAAGLPLEAIEDQQELNLAEMFMGPELFALRVTGDSMVDAGILDEDYVIIRKQPEARDGDIVVAMIDKSEATLKRFKRKSEDQIALIPENQFMEPMIYAAERVSIHGVLVGQLRNYR
;
A
#
# COMPACT_ATOMS: atom_id res chain seq x y z
N MET A 1 12.78 -15.97 12.77
CA MET A 1 11.52 -15.36 12.29
C MET A 1 10.69 -14.88 13.48
N LEU A 2 9.93 -13.79 13.32
CA LEU A 2 9.00 -13.29 14.33
C LEU A 2 7.64 -13.97 14.18
N THR A 3 6.97 -14.24 15.28
CA THR A 3 5.56 -14.65 15.30
C THR A 3 4.66 -13.44 14.97
N SER A 4 3.40 -13.67 14.59
CA SER A 4 2.45 -12.60 14.27
C SER A 4 2.27 -11.59 15.41
N GLN A 5 2.28 -12.04 16.67
CA GLN A 5 2.16 -11.15 17.85
C GLN A 5 3.44 -10.37 18.12
N GLU A 6 4.60 -10.98 17.91
CA GLU A 6 5.89 -10.28 18.00
C GLU A 6 6.01 -9.19 16.91
N GLN A 7 5.54 -9.48 15.70
CA GLN A 7 5.50 -8.49 14.61
C GLN A 7 4.60 -7.29 14.94
N LYS A 8 3.39 -7.54 15.46
CA LYS A 8 2.47 -6.48 15.93
C LYS A 8 3.10 -5.64 17.04
N THR A 9 3.77 -6.30 18.00
CA THR A 9 4.46 -5.64 19.11
C THR A 9 5.58 -4.73 18.60
N LEU A 10 6.44 -5.24 17.70
CA LEU A 10 7.53 -4.48 17.11
C LEU A 10 7.02 -3.28 16.29
N GLN A 11 5.98 -3.49 15.49
CA GLN A 11 5.40 -2.42 14.69
C GLN A 11 4.82 -1.30 15.56
N PHE A 12 4.14 -1.65 16.63
CA PHE A 12 3.64 -0.66 17.59
C PHE A 12 4.79 0.14 18.23
N ILE A 13 5.85 -0.54 18.71
CA ILE A 13 7.02 0.10 19.31
C ILE A 13 7.68 1.09 18.32
N ARG A 14 7.84 0.70 17.06
CA ARG A 14 8.39 1.55 16.00
C ARG A 14 7.55 2.81 15.79
N ASN A 15 6.25 2.64 15.60
CA ASN A 15 5.33 3.75 15.36
C ASN A 15 5.28 4.69 16.57
N TYR A 16 5.29 4.14 17.80
CA TYR A 16 5.25 4.94 19.02
C TYR A 16 6.53 5.78 19.20
N LEU A 17 7.70 5.17 18.97
CA LEU A 17 8.99 5.88 19.02
C LEU A 17 9.06 7.00 17.97
N ALA A 18 8.60 6.73 16.73
CA ALA A 18 8.59 7.71 15.65
C ALA A 18 7.71 8.93 15.96
N HIS A 19 6.55 8.73 16.60
CA HIS A 19 5.62 9.82 16.91
C HIS A 19 5.94 10.58 18.20
N ASN A 20 6.45 9.89 19.21
CA ASN A 20 6.61 10.46 20.56
C ASN A 20 8.06 10.79 20.93
N GLY A 21 9.04 10.27 20.18
CA GLY A 21 10.47 10.47 20.48
C GLY A 21 10.97 9.69 21.70
N TYR A 22 10.13 8.87 22.34
CA TYR A 22 10.49 8.02 23.48
C TYR A 22 9.72 6.70 23.45
N ALA A 23 10.25 5.67 24.15
CA ALA A 23 9.69 4.33 24.13
C ALA A 23 8.35 4.21 24.88
N PRO A 24 7.45 3.30 24.42
CA PRO A 24 6.22 2.99 25.14
C PRO A 24 6.51 2.18 26.42
N LYS A 25 5.66 2.36 27.43
CA LYS A 25 5.62 1.48 28.59
C LYS A 25 4.93 0.16 28.23
N PHE A 26 5.22 -0.90 28.97
CA PHE A 26 4.58 -2.22 28.74
C PHE A 26 3.05 -2.17 28.77
N LYS A 27 2.46 -1.32 29.62
CA LYS A 27 1.01 -1.12 29.66
C LYS A 27 0.47 -0.54 28.36
N GLU A 28 1.20 0.42 27.75
CA GLU A 28 0.83 1.04 26.47
C GLU A 28 0.93 0.02 25.32
N ILE A 29 1.98 -0.82 25.34
CA ILE A 29 2.12 -1.95 24.41
C ILE A 29 0.94 -2.91 24.54
N GLY A 30 0.62 -3.34 25.75
CA GLY A 30 -0.47 -4.27 26.01
C GLY A 30 -1.81 -3.78 25.50
N MET A 31 -2.14 -2.51 25.76
CA MET A 31 -3.37 -1.88 25.25
C MET A 31 -3.42 -1.91 23.73
N ALA A 32 -2.31 -1.61 23.06
CA ALA A 32 -2.26 -1.52 21.59
C ALA A 32 -2.40 -2.89 20.90
N ILE A 33 -1.82 -3.94 21.48
CA ILE A 33 -1.86 -5.29 20.88
C ILE A 33 -3.01 -6.16 21.42
N GLY A 34 -3.87 -5.61 22.29
CA GLY A 34 -5.01 -6.31 22.88
C GLY A 34 -4.64 -7.39 23.90
N VAL A 35 -3.52 -7.21 24.64
CA VAL A 35 -3.03 -8.17 25.64
C VAL A 35 -3.02 -7.54 27.02
N ASN A 36 -3.78 -8.13 27.97
CA ASN A 36 -3.89 -7.64 29.34
C ASN A 36 -2.86 -8.26 30.30
N SER A 37 -2.28 -9.42 29.94
CA SER A 37 -1.31 -10.13 30.78
C SER A 37 0.06 -9.48 30.69
N GLN A 38 0.52 -8.90 31.80
CA GLN A 38 1.83 -8.25 31.88
C GLN A 38 2.99 -9.23 31.60
N GLY A 39 2.87 -10.49 32.06
CA GLY A 39 3.85 -11.53 31.77
C GLY A 39 3.93 -11.88 30.27
N THR A 40 2.80 -11.85 29.55
CA THR A 40 2.76 -12.11 28.11
C THR A 40 3.42 -10.96 27.33
N ILE A 41 3.14 -9.71 27.72
CA ILE A 41 3.77 -8.53 27.11
C ILE A 41 5.28 -8.57 27.33
N HIS A 42 5.70 -8.89 28.57
CA HIS A 42 7.13 -9.04 28.90
C HIS A 42 7.81 -10.08 28.01
N ARG A 43 7.16 -11.23 27.80
CA ARG A 43 7.68 -12.31 26.95
C ARG A 43 7.85 -11.87 25.48
N TYR A 44 6.89 -11.12 24.93
CA TYR A 44 7.02 -10.61 23.55
C TYR A 44 8.15 -9.60 23.42
N VAL A 45 8.25 -8.67 24.37
CA VAL A 45 9.34 -7.68 24.39
C VAL A 45 10.69 -8.37 24.59
N GLN A 46 10.78 -9.37 25.47
CA GLN A 46 12.00 -10.15 25.67
C GLN A 46 12.40 -10.91 24.40
N ALA A 47 11.44 -11.54 23.72
CA ALA A 47 11.70 -12.24 22.46
C ALA A 47 12.21 -11.29 21.35
N LEU A 48 11.74 -10.03 21.33
CA LEU A 48 12.25 -9.02 20.40
C LEU A 48 13.68 -8.60 20.74
N GLU A 49 14.00 -8.48 22.03
CA GLU A 49 15.36 -8.19 22.52
C GLU A 49 16.31 -9.35 22.20
N ASP A 50 15.93 -10.60 22.53
CA ASP A 50 16.72 -11.80 22.26
C ASP A 50 17.01 -12.02 20.76
N LYS A 51 16.07 -11.57 19.91
CA LYS A 51 16.19 -11.61 18.44
C LYS A 51 16.89 -10.38 17.86
N GLY A 52 17.36 -9.45 18.71
CA GLY A 52 18.12 -8.27 18.31
C GLY A 52 17.33 -7.17 17.60
N TYR A 53 16.01 -7.09 17.76
CA TYR A 53 15.18 -6.03 17.18
C TYR A 53 15.07 -4.78 18.06
N ILE A 54 15.26 -4.93 19.37
CA ILE A 54 15.24 -3.85 20.35
C ILE A 54 16.35 -4.06 21.39
N ASP A 55 16.84 -2.95 21.94
CA ASP A 55 17.68 -2.92 23.15
C ASP A 55 16.91 -2.34 24.30
N ARG A 56 17.20 -2.81 25.54
CA ARG A 56 16.57 -2.29 26.76
C ARG A 56 17.60 -1.92 27.82
N ILE A 57 17.44 -0.73 28.40
CA ILE A 57 18.17 -0.34 29.58
C ILE A 57 17.40 -0.85 30.80
N LYS A 58 17.96 -1.85 31.48
CA LYS A 58 17.36 -2.44 32.69
C LYS A 58 17.11 -1.37 33.75
N GLY A 59 15.93 -1.39 34.35
CA GLY A 59 15.52 -0.42 35.36
C GLY A 59 14.92 0.89 34.86
N ASN A 60 14.91 1.12 33.53
CA ASN A 60 14.26 2.27 32.94
C ASN A 60 12.97 1.87 32.22
N SER A 61 11.82 2.35 32.68
CA SER A 61 10.50 2.01 32.12
C SER A 61 10.28 2.53 30.68
N ARG A 62 11.12 3.44 30.21
CA ARG A 62 11.16 3.99 28.84
C ARG A 62 12.52 3.80 28.17
N GLY A 63 13.36 2.98 28.75
CA GLY A 63 14.71 2.69 28.27
C GLY A 63 14.72 1.60 27.20
N MET A 64 13.84 1.70 26.20
CA MET A 64 13.79 0.81 25.04
C MET A 64 14.15 1.60 23.79
N SER A 65 15.05 1.07 23.00
CA SER A 65 15.42 1.61 21.69
C SER A 65 15.31 0.51 20.63
N LEU A 66 15.08 0.92 19.40
CA LEU A 66 15.23 0.00 18.29
C LEU A 66 16.72 -0.26 18.10
N VAL A 67 17.10 -1.51 17.96
CA VAL A 67 18.41 -1.82 17.38
C VAL A 67 18.29 -1.42 15.93
N ASP A 68 19.15 -0.49 15.48
CA ASP A 68 19.41 -0.27 14.07
C ASP A 68 20.07 -1.55 13.52
N LEU A 69 19.26 -2.57 13.34
CA LEU A 69 19.61 -3.57 12.35
C LEU A 69 19.82 -2.77 11.08
N PRO A 70 20.93 -2.97 10.35
CA PRO A 70 21.06 -2.34 9.06
C PRO A 70 19.72 -2.60 8.38
N LEU A 71 18.98 -1.53 8.11
CA LEU A 71 17.75 -1.62 7.33
C LEU A 71 18.17 -2.45 6.15
N VAL A 72 17.70 -3.69 6.07
CA VAL A 72 17.76 -4.39 4.81
C VAL A 72 16.97 -3.44 3.93
N SER A 73 17.70 -2.60 3.23
CA SER A 73 17.11 -1.64 2.30
C SER A 73 16.12 -2.46 1.49
N PRO A 74 14.87 -2.03 1.38
CA PRO A 74 13.93 -2.81 0.61
C PRO A 74 14.61 -3.11 -0.73
N PRO A 75 14.50 -4.34 -1.25
CA PRO A 75 15.23 -4.73 -2.45
C PRO A 75 14.95 -3.71 -3.54
N THR A 76 15.98 -2.99 -3.95
CA THR A 76 15.92 -2.02 -5.04
C THR A 76 16.29 -2.71 -6.35
N ILE A 77 15.79 -2.16 -7.45
CA ILE A 77 16.18 -2.58 -8.80
C ILE A 77 17.10 -1.51 -9.36
N PRO A 78 18.32 -1.83 -9.84
CA PRO A 78 19.17 -0.85 -10.50
C PRO A 78 18.44 -0.23 -11.70
N LEU A 79 18.31 1.09 -11.73
CA LEU A 79 17.83 1.85 -12.88
C LEU A 79 19.05 2.22 -13.74
N VAL A 80 19.36 1.38 -14.72
CA VAL A 80 20.62 1.44 -15.48
C VAL A 80 20.60 2.50 -16.59
N GLY A 81 19.42 3.07 -16.88
CA GLY A 81 19.31 4.12 -17.91
C GLY A 81 17.95 4.18 -18.58
N LYS A 82 17.91 4.76 -19.76
CA LYS A 82 16.71 4.92 -20.57
C LYS A 82 16.86 4.19 -21.89
N ILE A 83 15.80 3.55 -22.34
CA ILE A 83 15.70 2.97 -23.67
C ILE A 83 14.55 3.61 -24.44
N ALA A 84 14.69 3.70 -25.77
CA ALA A 84 13.61 4.15 -26.61
C ALA A 84 12.73 2.96 -27.02
N ALA A 85 11.41 3.16 -26.98
CA ALA A 85 10.43 2.25 -27.57
C ALA A 85 10.08 2.69 -28.99
N GLY A 86 11.09 2.97 -29.80
CA GLY A 86 10.96 3.48 -31.16
C GLY A 86 12.33 3.58 -31.82
N LEU A 87 12.70 4.78 -32.29
CA LEU A 87 14.04 5.01 -32.85
C LEU A 87 15.10 4.87 -31.74
N PRO A 88 16.27 4.24 -32.04
CA PRO A 88 17.33 4.08 -31.07
C PRO A 88 17.76 5.42 -30.47
N LEU A 89 18.00 5.42 -29.16
CA LEU A 89 18.62 6.53 -28.43
C LEU A 89 20.01 6.10 -27.99
N GLU A 90 20.90 7.07 -27.84
CA GLU A 90 22.20 6.84 -27.20
C GLU A 90 21.97 6.41 -25.75
N ALA A 91 22.55 5.28 -25.35
CA ALA A 91 22.41 4.76 -24.00
C ALA A 91 23.16 5.69 -23.03
N ILE A 92 22.44 6.33 -22.13
CA ILE A 92 23.04 7.10 -21.04
C ILE A 92 22.95 6.20 -19.79
N GLU A 93 24.11 5.79 -19.29
CA GLU A 93 24.19 5.09 -18.02
C GLU A 93 23.90 6.07 -16.87
N ASP A 94 22.76 5.91 -16.25
CA ASP A 94 22.38 6.62 -15.03
C ASP A 94 22.25 5.60 -13.90
N GLN A 95 23.16 5.65 -12.92
CA GLN A 95 23.19 4.70 -11.81
C GLN A 95 22.24 5.19 -10.70
N GLN A 96 20.94 5.00 -10.92
CA GLN A 96 19.92 5.24 -9.91
C GLN A 96 19.37 3.90 -9.40
N GLU A 97 18.70 3.94 -8.27
CA GLU A 97 17.99 2.79 -7.73
C GLU A 97 16.48 3.03 -7.78
N LEU A 98 15.75 2.05 -8.27
CA LEU A 98 14.30 2.03 -8.26
C LEU A 98 13.81 1.27 -7.03
N ASN A 99 13.27 1.99 -6.07
CA ASN A 99 12.66 1.43 -4.88
C ASN A 99 11.14 1.33 -5.07
N LEU A 100 10.67 0.15 -5.50
CA LEU A 100 9.24 -0.08 -5.73
C LEU A 100 8.42 0.05 -4.45
N ALA A 101 8.99 -0.33 -3.30
CA ALA A 101 8.31 -0.19 -2.02
C ALA A 101 8.10 1.29 -1.69
N GLU A 102 9.08 2.15 -1.90
CA GLU A 102 8.95 3.58 -1.66
C GLU A 102 7.94 4.25 -2.60
N MET A 103 7.92 3.86 -3.87
CA MET A 103 6.96 4.38 -4.85
C MET A 103 5.51 4.07 -4.49
N PHE A 104 5.28 2.92 -3.85
CA PHE A 104 3.94 2.42 -3.53
C PHE A 104 3.72 2.21 -2.03
N MET A 105 4.51 2.85 -1.17
CA MET A 105 4.26 2.86 0.28
C MET A 105 3.31 4.00 0.67
N GLY A 106 2.35 3.66 1.54
CA GLY A 106 1.46 4.64 2.16
C GLY A 106 0.25 3.96 2.81
N PRO A 107 -0.27 4.50 3.91
CA PRO A 107 -1.42 3.92 4.62
C PRO A 107 -2.71 3.92 3.78
N GLU A 108 -2.76 4.79 2.77
CA GLU A 108 -3.92 4.95 1.88
C GLU A 108 -3.76 4.22 0.54
N LEU A 109 -2.71 3.41 0.36
CA LEU A 109 -2.50 2.62 -0.85
C LEU A 109 -2.88 1.15 -0.62
N PHE A 110 -3.52 0.55 -1.61
CA PHE A 110 -3.78 -0.89 -1.66
C PHE A 110 -3.67 -1.39 -3.08
N ALA A 111 -3.44 -2.68 -3.24
CA ALA A 111 -3.34 -3.34 -4.53
C ALA A 111 -4.53 -4.24 -4.79
N LEU A 112 -4.96 -4.31 -6.05
CA LEU A 112 -5.94 -5.26 -6.55
C LEU A 112 -5.37 -6.00 -7.75
N ARG A 113 -5.78 -7.26 -7.94
CA ARG A 113 -5.52 -8.02 -9.15
C ARG A 113 -6.69 -7.82 -10.11
N VAL A 114 -6.40 -7.51 -11.34
CA VAL A 114 -7.40 -7.28 -12.38
C VAL A 114 -7.91 -8.62 -12.90
N THR A 115 -9.21 -8.70 -13.13
CA THR A 115 -9.84 -9.82 -13.83
C THR A 115 -10.68 -9.27 -14.96
N GLY A 116 -10.44 -9.78 -16.17
CA GLY A 116 -11.16 -9.41 -17.39
C GLY A 116 -10.45 -8.34 -18.22
N ASP A 117 -11.11 -7.92 -19.28
CA ASP A 117 -10.56 -7.15 -20.39
C ASP A 117 -11.18 -5.75 -20.58
N SER A 118 -11.97 -5.30 -19.62
CA SER A 118 -12.72 -4.05 -19.74
C SER A 118 -11.86 -2.78 -19.76
N MET A 119 -10.55 -2.87 -19.52
CA MET A 119 -9.61 -1.75 -19.43
C MET A 119 -8.39 -1.93 -20.36
N VAL A 120 -8.48 -2.79 -21.37
CA VAL A 120 -7.37 -3.14 -22.26
C VAL A 120 -6.86 -1.97 -23.07
N ASP A 121 -7.74 -1.07 -23.51
CA ASP A 121 -7.37 0.11 -24.31
C ASP A 121 -6.66 1.18 -23.44
N ALA A 122 -6.76 1.08 -22.11
CA ALA A 122 -5.94 1.83 -21.16
C ALA A 122 -4.61 1.11 -20.83
N GLY A 123 -4.32 -0.02 -21.46
CA GLY A 123 -3.12 -0.81 -21.22
C GLY A 123 -3.18 -1.68 -19.95
N ILE A 124 -4.35 -1.79 -19.31
CA ILE A 124 -4.57 -2.64 -18.11
C ILE A 124 -5.18 -3.96 -18.57
N LEU A 125 -4.43 -5.05 -18.40
CA LEU A 125 -4.81 -6.37 -18.88
C LEU A 125 -5.26 -7.27 -17.71
N ASP A 126 -5.86 -8.40 -18.09
CA ASP A 126 -6.15 -9.48 -17.15
C ASP A 126 -4.87 -9.89 -16.39
N GLU A 127 -5.00 -10.22 -15.11
CA GLU A 127 -3.90 -10.61 -14.21
C GLU A 127 -2.94 -9.47 -13.79
N ASP A 128 -3.10 -8.23 -14.29
CA ASP A 128 -2.32 -7.09 -13.81
C ASP A 128 -2.61 -6.79 -12.33
N TYR A 129 -1.61 -6.22 -11.66
CA TYR A 129 -1.80 -5.59 -10.35
C TYR A 129 -1.98 -4.09 -10.54
N VAL A 130 -3.04 -3.53 -9.98
CA VAL A 130 -3.30 -2.09 -9.95
C VAL A 130 -3.12 -1.57 -8.54
N ILE A 131 -2.41 -0.44 -8.42
CA ILE A 131 -2.20 0.25 -7.16
C ILE A 131 -3.20 1.39 -7.07
N ILE A 132 -4.00 1.37 -6.02
CA ILE A 132 -5.12 2.27 -5.81
C ILE A 132 -4.84 3.15 -4.60
N ARG A 133 -5.00 4.46 -4.76
CA ARG A 133 -5.05 5.39 -3.64
C ARG A 133 -6.48 5.47 -3.12
N LYS A 134 -6.67 5.09 -1.86
CA LYS A 134 -7.98 5.15 -1.20
C LYS A 134 -8.42 6.60 -1.05
N GLN A 135 -9.51 6.95 -1.70
CA GLN A 135 -10.16 8.25 -1.58
C GLN A 135 -11.63 8.14 -2.04
N PRO A 136 -12.55 8.91 -1.42
CA PRO A 136 -13.98 8.83 -1.75
C PRO A 136 -14.38 9.67 -2.96
N GLU A 137 -13.48 10.48 -3.51
CA GLU A 137 -13.74 11.39 -4.62
C GLU A 137 -12.83 11.10 -5.82
N ALA A 138 -13.35 11.38 -7.01
CA ALA A 138 -12.61 11.25 -8.26
C ALA A 138 -12.94 12.41 -9.20
N ARG A 139 -12.02 12.71 -10.09
CA ARG A 139 -12.18 13.70 -11.16
C ARG A 139 -12.56 13.00 -12.47
N ASP A 140 -13.20 13.72 -13.36
CA ASP A 140 -13.47 13.22 -14.70
C ASP A 140 -12.17 12.81 -15.39
N GLY A 141 -12.17 11.59 -15.91
CA GLY A 141 -11.00 10.99 -16.53
C GLY A 141 -10.16 10.09 -15.61
N ASP A 142 -10.34 10.13 -14.30
CA ASP A 142 -9.66 9.20 -13.40
C ASP A 142 -10.10 7.76 -13.65
N ILE A 143 -9.17 6.82 -13.57
CA ILE A 143 -9.49 5.39 -13.50
C ILE A 143 -9.72 5.05 -12.02
N VAL A 144 -10.90 4.53 -11.71
CA VAL A 144 -11.36 4.36 -10.33
C VAL A 144 -11.76 2.92 -10.03
N VAL A 145 -11.59 2.54 -8.77
CA VAL A 145 -12.32 1.42 -8.19
C VAL A 145 -13.63 1.97 -7.66
N ALA A 146 -14.71 1.61 -8.32
CA ALA A 146 -16.08 1.97 -7.93
C ALA A 146 -16.82 0.74 -7.42
N MET A 147 -17.62 0.94 -6.38
CA MET A 147 -18.54 -0.07 -5.87
C MET A 147 -19.98 0.36 -6.20
N ILE A 148 -20.72 -0.55 -6.81
CA ILE A 148 -22.11 -0.36 -7.23
C ILE A 148 -22.99 -1.11 -6.24
N ASP A 149 -24.05 -0.45 -5.74
CA ASP A 149 -25.02 -1.01 -4.80
C ASP A 149 -24.38 -1.72 -3.58
N LYS A 150 -23.20 -1.29 -3.17
CA LYS A 150 -22.41 -1.85 -2.06
C LYS A 150 -22.03 -3.34 -2.21
N SER A 151 -22.14 -3.89 -3.39
CA SER A 151 -21.92 -5.32 -3.65
C SER A 151 -20.98 -5.63 -4.82
N GLU A 152 -20.93 -4.80 -5.85
CA GLU A 152 -20.16 -5.05 -7.06
C GLU A 152 -19.04 -4.05 -7.21
N ALA A 153 -17.79 -4.51 -7.18
CA ALA A 153 -16.61 -3.67 -7.41
C ALA A 153 -16.17 -3.74 -8.88
N THR A 154 -15.79 -2.60 -9.46
CA THR A 154 -15.30 -2.54 -10.84
C THR A 154 -14.21 -1.49 -11.00
N LEU A 155 -13.33 -1.69 -11.98
CA LEU A 155 -12.31 -0.72 -12.41
C LEU A 155 -12.76 -0.11 -13.73
N LYS A 156 -13.00 1.22 -13.76
CA LYS A 156 -13.50 1.93 -14.93
C LYS A 156 -12.96 3.36 -14.96
N ARG A 157 -13.05 4.02 -16.11
CA ARG A 157 -12.86 5.47 -16.18
C ARG A 157 -14.10 6.17 -15.68
N PHE A 158 -13.89 7.06 -14.73
CA PHE A 158 -14.95 7.86 -14.11
C PHE A 158 -15.30 9.08 -14.96
N LYS A 159 -16.58 9.35 -15.10
CA LYS A 159 -17.08 10.60 -15.65
C LYS A 159 -18.40 11.00 -14.96
N ARG A 160 -18.47 12.21 -14.44
CA ARG A 160 -19.70 12.79 -13.94
C ARG A 160 -20.54 13.34 -15.10
N LYS A 161 -21.72 12.83 -15.29
CA LYS A 161 -22.66 13.27 -16.33
C LYS A 161 -23.51 14.45 -15.87
N SER A 162 -23.98 14.42 -14.62
CA SER A 162 -24.76 15.45 -13.95
C SER A 162 -24.55 15.33 -12.42
N GLU A 163 -25.28 16.13 -11.64
CA GLU A 163 -25.28 15.99 -10.17
C GLU A 163 -25.76 14.59 -9.74
N ASP A 164 -26.74 14.04 -10.45
CA ASP A 164 -27.41 12.78 -10.10
C ASP A 164 -26.89 11.56 -10.90
N GLN A 165 -25.98 11.73 -11.86
CA GLN A 165 -25.55 10.65 -12.74
C GLN A 165 -24.04 10.55 -12.89
N ILE A 166 -23.56 9.31 -12.81
CA ILE A 166 -22.16 8.91 -13.01
C ILE A 166 -22.11 7.90 -14.17
N ALA A 167 -21.18 8.10 -15.08
CA ALA A 167 -20.79 7.10 -16.07
C ALA A 167 -19.49 6.41 -15.64
N LEU A 168 -19.51 5.10 -15.62
CA LEU A 168 -18.37 4.20 -15.48
C LEU A 168 -18.05 3.66 -16.88
N ILE A 169 -16.97 4.16 -17.47
CA ILE A 169 -16.64 3.94 -18.86
C ILE A 169 -15.55 2.87 -18.94
N PRO A 170 -15.80 1.74 -19.63
CA PRO A 170 -14.74 0.79 -19.93
C PRO A 170 -13.76 1.39 -20.93
N GLU A 171 -12.51 1.02 -20.84
CA GLU A 171 -11.48 1.27 -21.84
C GLU A 171 -11.33 0.00 -22.69
N ASN A 172 -12.40 -0.31 -23.41
CA ASN A 172 -12.49 -1.41 -24.37
C ASN A 172 -13.53 -1.03 -25.41
N GLN A 173 -13.12 -0.93 -26.66
CA GLN A 173 -13.95 -0.49 -27.79
C GLN A 173 -15.21 -1.35 -28.04
N PHE A 174 -15.26 -2.57 -27.49
CA PHE A 174 -16.39 -3.50 -27.62
C PHE A 174 -17.39 -3.41 -26.45
N MET A 175 -17.15 -2.53 -25.50
CA MET A 175 -17.97 -2.39 -24.30
C MET A 175 -18.60 -1.00 -24.22
N GLU A 176 -19.86 -0.94 -23.79
CA GLU A 176 -20.60 0.31 -23.65
C GLU A 176 -20.42 0.92 -22.24
N PRO A 177 -20.46 2.26 -22.13
CA PRO A 177 -20.47 2.93 -20.83
C PRO A 177 -21.69 2.55 -19.98
N MET A 178 -21.44 2.31 -18.70
CA MET A 178 -22.48 2.05 -17.71
C MET A 178 -22.86 3.35 -17.00
N ILE A 179 -24.14 3.71 -17.04
CA ILE A 179 -24.66 4.92 -16.41
C ILE A 179 -25.48 4.53 -15.19
N TYR A 180 -25.15 5.11 -14.05
CA TYR A 180 -25.82 4.86 -12.77
C TYR A 180 -26.26 6.16 -12.12
N ALA A 181 -27.28 6.10 -11.28
CA ALA A 181 -27.59 7.17 -10.34
C ALA A 181 -26.40 7.34 -9.37
N ALA A 182 -26.04 8.58 -9.06
CA ALA A 182 -24.83 8.87 -8.26
C ALA A 182 -24.86 8.22 -6.87
N GLU A 183 -26.05 8.08 -6.28
CA GLU A 183 -26.28 7.44 -4.97
C GLU A 183 -25.97 5.93 -4.94
N ARG A 184 -25.96 5.27 -6.11
CA ARG A 184 -25.67 3.86 -6.25
C ARG A 184 -24.18 3.57 -6.36
N VAL A 185 -23.35 4.60 -6.62
CA VAL A 185 -21.92 4.44 -6.89
C VAL A 185 -21.11 5.05 -5.76
N SER A 186 -20.24 4.28 -5.14
CA SER A 186 -19.25 4.78 -4.19
C SER A 186 -17.84 4.59 -4.74
N ILE A 187 -17.04 5.64 -4.72
CA ILE A 187 -15.63 5.58 -5.11
C ILE A 187 -14.82 5.06 -3.93
N HIS A 188 -14.04 4.02 -4.18
CA HIS A 188 -13.15 3.41 -3.18
C HIS A 188 -11.71 3.88 -3.33
N GLY A 189 -11.36 4.38 -4.51
CA GLY A 189 -10.04 4.95 -4.77
C GLY A 189 -9.77 5.16 -6.24
N VAL A 190 -8.62 5.79 -6.50
CA VAL A 190 -8.13 6.16 -7.83
C VAL A 190 -6.85 5.39 -8.15
N LEU A 191 -6.72 4.95 -9.38
CA LEU A 191 -5.52 4.29 -9.90
C LEU A 191 -4.32 5.25 -9.85
N VAL A 192 -3.22 4.81 -9.25
CA VAL A 192 -1.96 5.55 -9.19
C VAL A 192 -0.78 4.80 -9.80
N GLY A 193 -0.95 3.53 -10.10
CA GLY A 193 0.08 2.72 -10.75
C GLY A 193 -0.41 1.33 -11.13
N GLN A 194 0.35 0.66 -11.97
CA GLN A 194 0.11 -0.75 -12.32
C GLN A 194 1.43 -1.51 -12.42
N LEU A 195 1.37 -2.80 -12.18
CA LEU A 195 2.48 -3.73 -12.29
C LEU A 195 2.05 -4.93 -13.11
N ARG A 196 2.89 -5.34 -14.05
CA ARG A 196 2.71 -6.57 -14.84
C ARG A 196 3.92 -7.44 -14.76
N ASN A 197 3.71 -8.73 -14.54
CA ASN A 197 4.76 -9.74 -14.56
C ASN A 197 4.63 -10.57 -15.85
N TYR A 198 5.68 -10.59 -16.64
CA TYR A 198 5.76 -11.40 -17.86
C TYR A 198 6.47 -12.71 -17.54
N ARG A 199 5.73 -13.73 -17.15
CA ARG A 199 6.25 -15.09 -16.93
C ARG A 199 5.41 -16.12 -17.67
#